data_19902ad414197f7e93e1e248a85c1f9f
#
_entry.id   19902ad414197f7e93e1e248a85c1f9f
#
_cell.length_a   1.000
_cell.length_b   1.000
_cell.length_c   1.000
_cell.angle_alpha   90.00
_cell.angle_beta   90.00
_cell.angle_gamma   90.00
#
_symmetry.space_group_name_H-M   'P 1'
#
loop_
_entity.id
_entity.type
_entity.pdbx_description
1 polymer ?
#
loop_
_entity_poly.entity_id
_entity_poly.type
_entity_poly.pdbx_seq_one_letter_code
_entity_poly.pdbx_strand_id
1 'polypeptide(L)'
;LQHSIKTPPLLLLSSLAASQPQLSANAYIKKASEQVLLERPALPWTNFRPPAVYGPGDKEKLSLLKLARMGFIGQPGPRKQRLSLLHVEDLARAVEAWLAAPGGCSRETYAIDDGTVGGYHWEDIARAVSQRRAHMIRLPRFLLHLAAGTNLFLSTLFGYSPMLTPGKVRELVHPEWLCDNQAFTAATGWRPRLDLSEGARRLFAT
;
A
#
# COMPACT_ATOMS: atom_id res chain seq x y z
N LEU A 1 5.34 42.97 18.24
CA LEU A 1 5.62 41.51 18.17
C LEU A 1 4.69 40.92 17.12
N GLN A 2 5.13 40.85 15.85
CA GLN A 2 4.44 40.10 14.81
C GLN A 2 4.60 38.61 15.12
N HIS A 3 3.57 37.96 15.61
CA HIS A 3 3.48 36.51 15.65
C HIS A 3 3.35 36.04 14.19
N SER A 4 4.47 35.71 13.56
CA SER A 4 4.46 35.01 12.28
C SER A 4 3.83 33.64 12.53
N ILE A 5 2.58 33.46 12.14
CA ILE A 5 1.90 32.17 12.17
C ILE A 5 2.65 31.31 11.15
N LYS A 6 3.57 30.46 11.63
CA LYS A 6 4.21 29.46 10.77
C LYS A 6 3.16 28.51 10.25
N THR A 7 3.02 28.42 8.94
CA THR A 7 2.13 27.44 8.31
C THR A 7 2.54 26.04 8.80
N PRO A 8 1.64 25.26 9.40
CA PRO A 8 1.97 23.93 9.87
C PRO A 8 2.36 23.02 8.68
N PRO A 9 3.30 22.08 8.87
CA PRO A 9 3.62 21.12 7.84
C PRO A 9 2.44 20.18 7.59
N LEU A 10 2.24 19.80 6.34
CA LEU A 10 1.15 18.92 5.90
C LEU A 10 1.72 17.58 5.43
N LEU A 11 1.20 16.47 5.96
CA LEU A 11 1.48 15.14 5.46
C LEU A 11 0.28 14.60 4.70
N LEU A 12 0.48 14.30 3.41
CA LEU A 12 -0.50 13.57 2.61
C LEU A 12 -0.18 12.06 2.62
N LEU A 13 -1.12 11.25 3.08
CA LEU A 13 -1.07 9.80 2.89
C LEU A 13 -1.71 9.44 1.54
N SER A 14 -0.87 9.36 0.52
CA SER A 14 -1.24 8.94 -0.82
C SER A 14 -1.22 7.40 -0.92
N SER A 15 -0.75 6.86 -2.02
CA SER A 15 -0.57 5.42 -2.26
C SER A 15 0.49 5.21 -3.34
N LEU A 16 1.18 4.08 -3.28
CA LEU A 16 2.06 3.66 -4.38
C LEU A 16 1.31 3.57 -5.73
N ALA A 17 0.00 3.27 -5.69
CA ALA A 17 -0.86 3.26 -6.86
C ALA A 17 -0.90 4.61 -7.61
N ALA A 18 -0.66 5.75 -6.94
CA ALA A 18 -0.56 7.06 -7.59
C ALA A 18 0.59 7.18 -8.60
N SER A 19 1.56 6.26 -8.58
CA SER A 19 2.60 6.16 -9.61
C SER A 19 2.08 5.64 -10.96
N GLN A 20 0.88 5.00 -10.96
CA GLN A 20 0.23 4.39 -12.13
C GLN A 20 -1.25 4.85 -12.21
N PRO A 21 -1.52 6.16 -12.39
CA PRO A 21 -2.87 6.74 -12.28
C PRO A 21 -3.87 6.18 -13.30
N GLN A 22 -3.38 5.63 -14.41
CA GLN A 22 -4.21 5.05 -15.48
C GLN A 22 -4.84 3.69 -15.10
N LEU A 23 -4.37 3.04 -14.04
CA LEU A 23 -4.85 1.70 -13.69
C LEU A 23 -6.24 1.71 -13.06
N SER A 24 -6.55 2.73 -12.24
CA SER A 24 -7.84 2.81 -11.56
C SER A 24 -8.26 4.24 -11.23
N ALA A 25 -9.55 4.44 -10.96
CA ALA A 25 -10.06 5.72 -10.46
C ALA A 25 -9.42 6.10 -9.12
N ASN A 26 -9.17 5.12 -8.23
CA ASN A 26 -8.50 5.36 -6.95
C ASN A 26 -7.06 5.86 -7.17
N ALA A 27 -6.28 5.20 -8.03
CA ALA A 27 -4.92 5.63 -8.38
C ALA A 27 -4.91 7.04 -8.98
N TYR A 28 -5.87 7.33 -9.86
CA TYR A 28 -6.04 8.66 -10.45
C TYR A 28 -6.34 9.73 -9.40
N ILE A 29 -7.31 9.47 -8.50
CA ILE A 29 -7.68 10.41 -7.43
C ILE A 29 -6.49 10.66 -6.49
N LYS A 30 -5.74 9.62 -6.12
CA LYS A 30 -4.53 9.78 -5.30
C LYS A 30 -3.50 10.67 -6.00
N LYS A 31 -3.27 10.45 -7.31
CA LYS A 31 -2.37 11.30 -8.10
C LYS A 31 -2.86 12.74 -8.21
N ALA A 32 -4.14 12.95 -8.43
CA ALA A 32 -4.73 14.30 -8.48
C ALA A 32 -4.58 15.03 -7.13
N SER A 33 -4.76 14.33 -6.01
CA SER A 33 -4.55 14.90 -4.67
C SER A 33 -3.09 15.35 -4.45
N GLU A 34 -2.12 14.60 -4.98
CA GLU A 34 -0.70 15.01 -4.95
C GLU A 34 -0.45 16.27 -5.79
N GLN A 35 -1.09 16.39 -6.95
CA GLN A 35 -0.94 17.55 -7.83
C GLN A 35 -1.42 18.85 -7.16
N VAL A 36 -2.50 18.79 -6.39
CA VAL A 36 -2.98 19.94 -5.61
C VAL A 36 -1.91 20.48 -4.66
N LEU A 37 -1.06 19.61 -4.10
CA LEU A 37 0.05 20.04 -3.25
C LEU A 37 1.17 20.71 -4.05
N LEU A 38 1.48 20.17 -5.23
CA LEU A 38 2.52 20.73 -6.11
C LEU A 38 2.18 22.17 -6.55
N GLU A 39 0.89 22.48 -6.73
CA GLU A 39 0.40 23.81 -7.11
C GLU A 39 0.45 24.83 -5.95
N ARG A 40 0.84 24.41 -4.75
CA ARG A 40 0.89 25.25 -3.53
C ARG A 40 2.31 25.41 -2.98
N PRO A 41 3.16 26.21 -3.63
CA PRO A 41 4.59 26.34 -3.28
C PRO A 41 4.84 26.92 -1.89
N ALA A 42 3.90 27.66 -1.31
CA ALA A 42 4.00 28.23 0.02
C ALA A 42 3.72 27.21 1.14
N LEU A 43 3.09 26.07 0.81
CA LEU A 43 2.74 25.05 1.81
C LEU A 43 3.91 24.08 2.01
N PRO A 44 4.42 23.88 3.25
CA PRO A 44 5.40 22.84 3.55
C PRO A 44 4.71 21.49 3.61
N TRP A 45 4.65 20.78 2.48
CA TRP A 45 4.00 19.48 2.37
C TRP A 45 5.02 18.34 2.26
N THR A 46 4.62 17.16 2.69
CA THR A 46 5.29 15.88 2.44
C THR A 46 4.24 14.88 1.97
N ASN A 47 4.60 14.01 1.06
CA ASN A 47 3.71 13.00 0.53
C ASN A 47 4.28 11.59 0.77
N PHE A 48 3.52 10.71 1.41
CA PHE A 48 3.85 9.29 1.53
C PHE A 48 3.05 8.46 0.54
N ARG A 49 3.74 7.61 -0.20
CA ARG A 49 3.17 6.59 -1.09
C ARG A 49 3.42 5.20 -0.51
N PRO A 50 2.70 4.79 0.53
CA PRO A 50 2.81 3.42 1.03
C PRO A 50 2.27 2.44 -0.01
N PRO A 51 2.82 1.19 -0.05
CA PRO A 51 2.31 0.10 -0.86
C PRO A 51 1.05 -0.51 -0.20
N ALA A 52 0.83 -1.80 -0.32
CA ALA A 52 -0.21 -2.49 0.42
C ALA A 52 0.12 -2.49 1.93
N VAL A 53 -0.52 -1.59 2.68
CA VAL A 53 -0.43 -1.54 4.15
C VAL A 53 -1.29 -2.65 4.73
N TYR A 54 -0.76 -3.42 5.70
CA TYR A 54 -1.47 -4.49 6.39
C TYR A 54 -1.29 -4.38 7.91
N GLY A 55 -2.19 -4.97 8.67
CA GLY A 55 -2.14 -4.96 10.13
C GLY A 55 -3.51 -5.11 10.78
N PRO A 56 -3.59 -4.94 12.11
CA PRO A 56 -4.86 -4.98 12.84
C PRO A 56 -5.87 -3.97 12.27
N GLY A 57 -7.13 -4.41 12.10
CA GLY A 57 -8.21 -3.58 11.55
C GLY A 57 -8.41 -3.66 10.03
N ASP A 58 -7.47 -4.17 9.26
CA ASP A 58 -7.62 -4.36 7.82
C ASP A 58 -8.35 -5.68 7.51
N LYS A 59 -9.67 -5.61 7.34
CA LYS A 59 -10.50 -6.78 7.08
C LYS A 59 -10.22 -7.45 5.73
N GLU A 60 -9.82 -6.68 4.71
CA GLU A 60 -9.57 -7.20 3.36
C GLU A 60 -8.31 -8.06 3.32
N LYS A 61 -7.18 -7.49 3.72
CA LYS A 61 -5.90 -8.20 3.70
C LYS A 61 -5.83 -9.29 4.76
N LEU A 62 -6.50 -9.09 5.90
CA LEU A 62 -6.63 -10.12 6.93
C LEU A 62 -7.31 -11.38 6.36
N SER A 63 -8.34 -11.25 5.55
CA SER A 63 -9.01 -12.39 4.92
C SER A 63 -8.08 -13.14 3.96
N LEU A 64 -7.30 -12.42 3.16
CA LEU A 64 -6.28 -13.01 2.27
C LEU A 64 -5.17 -13.70 3.06
N LEU A 65 -4.68 -13.09 4.13
CA LEU A 65 -3.64 -13.67 5.00
C LEU A 65 -4.17 -14.90 5.77
N LYS A 66 -5.43 -14.91 6.20
CA LYS A 66 -6.07 -16.09 6.80
C LYS A 66 -6.16 -17.24 5.79
N LEU A 67 -6.55 -16.98 4.54
CA LEU A 67 -6.58 -17.98 3.49
C LEU A 67 -5.17 -18.53 3.20
N ALA A 68 -4.16 -17.65 3.17
CA ALA A 68 -2.76 -18.04 3.04
C ALA A 68 -2.30 -18.94 4.20
N ARG A 69 -2.70 -18.63 5.45
CA ARG A 69 -2.41 -19.45 6.63
C ARG A 69 -3.04 -20.84 6.54
N MET A 70 -4.20 -20.96 5.90
CA MET A 70 -4.84 -22.26 5.61
C MET A 70 -4.13 -23.03 4.49
N GLY A 71 -3.12 -22.46 3.87
CA GLY A 71 -2.34 -23.09 2.80
C GLY A 71 -2.86 -22.80 1.39
N PHE A 72 -3.68 -21.78 1.19
CA PHE A 72 -4.19 -21.38 -0.12
C PHE A 72 -3.84 -19.93 -0.42
N ILE A 73 -3.21 -19.67 -1.56
CA ILE A 73 -2.93 -18.32 -2.03
C ILE A 73 -3.42 -18.15 -3.46
N GLY A 74 -4.25 -17.11 -3.65
CA GLY A 74 -4.67 -16.68 -4.98
C GLY A 74 -3.64 -15.74 -5.60
N GLN A 75 -3.04 -16.11 -6.72
CA GLN A 75 -2.13 -15.27 -7.49
C GLN A 75 -2.89 -14.61 -8.65
N PRO A 76 -3.23 -13.31 -8.56
CA PRO A 76 -3.98 -12.61 -9.61
C PRO A 76 -3.09 -12.12 -10.77
N GLY A 77 -1.83 -11.83 -10.48
CA GLY A 77 -0.86 -11.23 -11.40
C GLY A 77 0.02 -12.23 -12.14
N PRO A 78 1.03 -11.73 -12.85
CA PRO A 78 2.01 -12.56 -13.53
C PRO A 78 2.85 -13.37 -12.53
N ARG A 79 3.46 -14.46 -13.01
CA ARG A 79 4.22 -15.39 -12.16
C ARG A 79 5.37 -14.72 -11.39
N LYS A 80 5.99 -13.73 -12.00
CA LYS A 80 7.12 -12.97 -11.44
C LYS A 80 6.68 -11.65 -10.79
N GLN A 81 5.40 -11.52 -10.42
CA GLN A 81 4.92 -10.32 -9.76
C GLN A 81 5.67 -10.08 -8.45
N ARG A 82 6.04 -8.81 -8.22
CA ARG A 82 6.73 -8.37 -7.00
C ARG A 82 5.93 -7.28 -6.31
N LEU A 83 5.81 -7.41 -5.00
CA LEU A 83 4.98 -6.53 -4.18
C LEU A 83 5.79 -6.07 -2.96
N SER A 84 5.89 -4.78 -2.75
CA SER A 84 6.26 -4.21 -1.45
C SER A 84 5.05 -4.24 -0.52
N LEU A 85 5.31 -4.44 0.76
CA LEU A 85 4.33 -4.43 1.83
C LEU A 85 4.80 -3.50 2.95
N LEU A 86 3.87 -3.04 3.79
CA LEU A 86 4.21 -2.22 4.95
C LEU A 86 3.26 -2.55 6.11
N HIS A 87 3.82 -2.85 7.27
CA HIS A 87 2.98 -3.02 8.46
C HIS A 87 2.47 -1.66 8.96
N VAL A 88 1.23 -1.60 9.43
CA VAL A 88 0.59 -0.35 9.87
C VAL A 88 1.36 0.34 11.00
N GLU A 89 2.00 -0.41 11.90
CA GLU A 89 2.84 0.15 12.96
C GLU A 89 4.10 0.82 12.41
N ASP A 90 4.70 0.29 11.33
CA ASP A 90 5.84 0.93 10.69
C ASP A 90 5.43 2.20 9.95
N LEU A 91 4.23 2.21 9.35
CA LEU A 91 3.68 3.44 8.79
C LEU A 91 3.46 4.50 9.88
N ALA A 92 2.93 4.11 11.04
CA ALA A 92 2.76 5.03 12.16
C ALA A 92 4.12 5.59 12.65
N ARG A 93 5.14 4.73 12.79
CA ARG A 93 6.50 5.17 13.13
C ARG A 93 7.13 6.07 12.06
N ALA A 94 6.80 5.88 10.79
CA ALA A 94 7.24 6.79 9.73
C ALA A 94 6.60 8.17 9.87
N VAL A 95 5.33 8.25 10.26
CA VAL A 95 4.66 9.51 10.57
C VAL A 95 5.30 10.19 11.79
N GLU A 96 5.59 9.44 12.85
CA GLU A 96 6.30 9.96 14.04
C GLU A 96 7.69 10.52 13.67
N ALA A 97 8.47 9.80 12.86
CA ALA A 97 9.79 10.26 12.40
C ALA A 97 9.68 11.54 11.55
N TRP A 98 8.67 11.63 10.68
CA TRP A 98 8.39 12.85 9.93
C TRP A 98 8.01 14.01 10.85
N LEU A 99 7.18 13.78 11.87
CA LEU A 99 6.79 14.81 12.85
C LEU A 99 7.99 15.35 13.64
N ALA A 100 8.99 14.51 13.90
CA ALA A 100 10.21 14.91 14.58
C ALA A 100 11.15 15.79 13.70
N ALA A 101 11.08 15.67 12.37
CA ALA A 101 11.95 16.37 11.42
C ALA A 101 11.21 16.85 10.16
N PRO A 102 10.11 17.61 10.28
CA PRO A 102 9.26 17.95 9.12
C PRO A 102 9.97 18.85 8.10
N GLY A 103 10.93 19.66 8.52
CA GLY A 103 11.71 20.55 7.64
C GLY A 103 12.61 19.78 6.66
N GLY A 104 13.16 18.64 7.07
CA GLY A 104 14.00 17.77 6.24
C GLY A 104 13.25 17.02 5.14
N CYS A 105 11.92 16.95 5.25
CA CYS A 105 11.05 16.22 4.31
C CYS A 105 10.15 17.13 3.48
N SER A 106 10.36 18.46 3.55
CA SER A 106 9.46 19.44 2.93
C SER A 106 9.51 19.37 1.40
N ARG A 107 8.33 19.27 0.79
CA ARG A 107 8.08 19.18 -0.66
C ARG A 107 8.64 17.93 -1.32
N GLU A 108 8.70 16.85 -0.56
CA GLU A 108 9.19 15.57 -1.04
C GLU A 108 8.09 14.50 -1.04
N THR A 109 8.24 13.54 -1.94
CA THR A 109 7.39 12.36 -2.03
C THR A 109 8.22 11.11 -1.75
N TYR A 110 7.81 10.33 -0.76
CA TYR A 110 8.49 9.11 -0.34
C TYR A 110 7.62 7.89 -0.56
N ALA A 111 8.14 6.91 -1.28
CA ALA A 111 7.58 5.56 -1.32
C ALA A 111 8.28 4.73 -0.23
N ILE A 112 7.53 4.26 0.76
CA ILE A 112 8.06 3.59 1.95
C ILE A 112 7.46 2.20 2.13
N ASP A 113 8.28 1.20 2.47
CA ASP A 113 7.87 -0.18 2.69
C ASP A 113 8.60 -0.81 3.89
N ASP A 114 8.51 -2.13 4.04
CA ASP A 114 9.17 -2.89 5.12
C ASP A 114 10.66 -3.14 4.89
N GLY A 115 11.26 -2.56 3.85
CA GLY A 115 12.69 -2.64 3.56
C GLY A 115 13.13 -3.95 2.89
N THR A 116 12.21 -4.82 2.49
CA THR A 116 12.55 -6.07 1.79
C THR A 116 13.03 -5.76 0.38
N VAL A 117 14.33 -6.02 0.14
CA VAL A 117 14.97 -5.73 -1.16
C VAL A 117 14.30 -6.51 -2.28
N GLY A 118 13.82 -5.76 -3.29
CA GLY A 118 13.12 -6.35 -4.43
C GLY A 118 11.69 -6.80 -4.15
N GLY A 119 11.16 -6.54 -2.95
CA GLY A 119 9.80 -6.89 -2.54
C GLY A 119 9.57 -8.40 -2.45
N TYR A 120 8.32 -8.79 -2.34
CA TYR A 120 7.87 -10.18 -2.17
C TYR A 120 7.27 -10.75 -3.44
N HIS A 121 7.59 -11.98 -3.75
CA HIS A 121 6.76 -12.81 -4.62
C HIS A 121 5.60 -13.43 -3.83
N TRP A 122 4.58 -13.90 -4.51
CA TRP A 122 3.45 -14.56 -3.85
C TRP A 122 3.84 -15.80 -3.05
N GLU A 123 4.89 -16.50 -3.51
CA GLU A 123 5.50 -17.64 -2.81
C GLU A 123 6.13 -17.23 -1.48
N ASP A 124 6.74 -16.04 -1.41
CA ASP A 124 7.34 -15.52 -0.19
C ASP A 124 6.26 -15.12 0.82
N ILE A 125 5.19 -14.47 0.33
CA ILE A 125 4.01 -14.16 1.15
C ILE A 125 3.39 -15.44 1.71
N ALA A 126 3.23 -16.46 0.87
CA ALA A 126 2.74 -17.76 1.29
C ALA A 126 3.60 -18.36 2.41
N ARG A 127 4.91 -18.36 2.22
CA ARG A 127 5.88 -18.95 3.17
C ARG A 127 5.92 -18.20 4.50
N ALA A 128 5.88 -16.86 4.46
CA ALA A 128 5.89 -16.03 5.66
C ALA A 128 4.65 -16.25 6.53
N VAL A 129 3.48 -16.49 5.92
CA VAL A 129 2.20 -16.56 6.62
C VAL A 129 1.80 -17.97 7.01
N SER A 130 2.01 -18.97 6.13
CA SER A 130 1.41 -20.30 6.33
C SER A 130 2.25 -21.28 7.14
N GLN A 131 3.56 -21.04 7.31
CA GLN A 131 4.51 -22.00 7.90
C GLN A 131 4.47 -23.41 7.25
N ARG A 132 3.68 -23.59 6.20
CA ARG A 132 3.48 -24.83 5.44
C ARG A 132 3.59 -24.54 3.94
N ARG A 133 3.73 -25.58 3.13
CA ARG A 133 3.65 -25.44 1.67
C ARG A 133 2.24 -24.98 1.31
N ALA A 134 2.12 -23.76 0.77
CA ALA A 134 0.85 -23.24 0.29
C ALA A 134 0.60 -23.66 -1.16
N HIS A 135 -0.66 -23.99 -1.45
CA HIS A 135 -1.11 -24.22 -2.81
C HIS A 135 -1.36 -22.88 -3.50
N MET A 136 -0.57 -22.59 -4.53
CA MET A 136 -0.71 -21.40 -5.36
C MET A 136 -1.83 -21.61 -6.38
N ILE A 137 -2.92 -20.87 -6.23
CA ILE A 137 -4.06 -20.90 -7.16
C ILE A 137 -3.93 -19.71 -8.10
N ARG A 138 -3.64 -19.98 -9.37
CA ARG A 138 -3.63 -18.93 -10.39
C ARG A 138 -5.06 -18.52 -10.71
N LEU A 139 -5.30 -17.23 -10.55
CA LEU A 139 -6.60 -16.65 -10.88
C LEU A 139 -6.57 -16.14 -12.33
N PRO A 140 -7.32 -16.75 -13.24
CA PRO A 140 -7.39 -16.30 -14.63
C PRO A 140 -7.91 -14.85 -14.69
N ARG A 141 -7.22 -14.00 -15.44
CA ARG A 141 -7.57 -12.57 -15.54
C ARG A 141 -9.00 -12.33 -16.00
N PHE A 142 -9.49 -13.16 -16.93
CA PHE A 142 -10.86 -13.01 -17.42
C PHE A 142 -11.90 -13.25 -16.31
N LEU A 143 -11.68 -14.22 -15.40
CA LEU A 143 -12.57 -14.45 -14.25
C LEU A 143 -12.54 -13.28 -13.27
N LEU A 144 -11.37 -12.68 -13.04
CA LEU A 144 -11.26 -11.49 -12.20
C LEU A 144 -12.01 -10.30 -12.81
N HIS A 145 -11.90 -10.10 -14.13
CA HIS A 145 -12.64 -9.04 -14.82
C HIS A 145 -14.14 -9.30 -14.84
N LEU A 146 -14.56 -10.55 -15.06
CA LEU A 146 -15.97 -10.94 -15.00
C LEU A 146 -16.55 -10.69 -13.61
N ALA A 147 -15.86 -11.16 -12.55
CA ALA A 147 -16.29 -10.95 -11.17
C ALA A 147 -16.34 -9.44 -10.82
N ALA A 148 -15.35 -8.66 -11.27
CA ALA A 148 -15.32 -7.22 -11.06
C ALA A 148 -16.45 -6.48 -11.80
N GLY A 149 -16.74 -6.87 -13.03
CA GLY A 149 -17.85 -6.31 -13.82
C GLY A 149 -19.19 -6.62 -13.19
N THR A 150 -19.41 -7.88 -12.78
CA THR A 150 -20.63 -8.29 -12.09
C THR A 150 -20.80 -7.58 -10.76
N ASN A 151 -19.73 -7.47 -9.95
CA ASN A 151 -19.76 -6.75 -8.68
C ASN A 151 -20.07 -5.27 -8.86
N LEU A 152 -19.50 -4.64 -9.89
CA LEU A 152 -19.78 -3.24 -10.23
C LEU A 152 -21.24 -3.06 -10.66
N PHE A 153 -21.77 -3.94 -11.50
CA PHE A 153 -23.17 -3.92 -11.94
C PHE A 153 -24.12 -4.09 -10.75
N LEU A 154 -23.89 -5.07 -9.88
CA LEU A 154 -24.70 -5.29 -8.68
C LEU A 154 -24.62 -4.09 -7.72
N SER A 155 -23.47 -3.45 -7.62
CA SER A 155 -23.34 -2.26 -6.76
C SER A 155 -24.21 -1.08 -7.24
N THR A 156 -24.41 -0.93 -8.55
CA THR A 156 -25.33 0.10 -9.08
C THR A 156 -26.80 -0.21 -8.79
N LEU A 157 -27.17 -1.50 -8.72
CA LEU A 157 -28.52 -1.92 -8.41
C LEU A 157 -28.85 -1.84 -6.91
N PHE A 158 -27.90 -2.22 -6.06
CA PHE A 158 -28.13 -2.36 -4.61
C PHE A 158 -27.51 -1.24 -3.77
N GLY A 159 -26.84 -0.26 -4.38
CA GLY A 159 -26.34 0.94 -3.72
C GLY A 159 -25.18 0.71 -2.73
N TYR A 160 -24.41 -0.39 -2.87
CA TYR A 160 -23.24 -0.65 -2.04
C TYR A 160 -21.94 -0.22 -2.74
N SER A 161 -20.88 0.00 -1.96
CA SER A 161 -19.54 0.32 -2.50
C SER A 161 -18.81 -0.98 -2.93
N PRO A 162 -18.50 -1.17 -4.23
CA PRO A 162 -17.88 -2.40 -4.71
C PRO A 162 -16.40 -2.48 -4.32
N MET A 163 -16.00 -3.54 -3.61
CA MET A 163 -14.59 -3.78 -3.24
C MET A 163 -13.74 -4.18 -4.45
N LEU A 164 -14.28 -5.00 -5.35
CA LEU A 164 -13.61 -5.44 -6.56
C LEU A 164 -14.21 -4.71 -7.77
N THR A 165 -13.42 -3.87 -8.40
CA THR A 165 -13.77 -3.14 -9.63
C THR A 165 -12.79 -3.51 -10.75
N PRO A 166 -13.11 -3.26 -12.02
CA PRO A 166 -12.17 -3.47 -13.13
C PRO A 166 -10.84 -2.70 -12.95
N GLY A 167 -10.89 -1.51 -12.36
CA GLY A 167 -9.69 -0.74 -11.98
C GLY A 167 -8.85 -1.47 -10.92
N LYS A 168 -9.51 -1.98 -9.88
CA LYS A 168 -8.81 -2.75 -8.83
C LYS A 168 -8.18 -4.02 -9.37
N VAL A 169 -8.81 -4.69 -10.35
CA VAL A 169 -8.20 -5.85 -11.03
C VAL A 169 -6.93 -5.43 -11.76
N ARG A 170 -6.92 -4.29 -12.48
CA ARG A 170 -5.71 -3.80 -13.15
C ARG A 170 -4.57 -3.51 -12.17
N GLU A 171 -4.85 -2.93 -11.00
CA GLU A 171 -3.86 -2.78 -9.91
C GLU A 171 -3.35 -4.15 -9.43
N LEU A 172 -4.25 -5.10 -9.16
CA LEU A 172 -3.89 -6.43 -8.65
C LEU A 172 -3.01 -7.24 -9.60
N VAL A 173 -3.20 -7.09 -10.92
CA VAL A 173 -2.40 -7.82 -11.93
C VAL A 173 -1.16 -7.06 -12.40
N HIS A 174 -0.91 -5.84 -11.88
CA HIS A 174 0.28 -5.07 -12.24
C HIS A 174 1.55 -5.82 -11.82
N PRO A 175 2.58 -5.87 -12.66
CA PRO A 175 3.73 -6.74 -12.43
C PRO A 175 4.59 -6.34 -11.22
N GLU A 176 4.69 -5.06 -10.92
CA GLU A 176 5.61 -4.58 -9.90
C GLU A 176 5.04 -3.40 -9.10
N TRP A 177 4.97 -3.59 -7.79
CA TRP A 177 4.68 -2.55 -6.82
C TRP A 177 5.82 -2.47 -5.83
N LEU A 178 6.89 -1.74 -6.18
CA LEU A 178 8.12 -1.65 -5.38
C LEU A 178 8.33 -0.24 -4.84
N CYS A 179 8.84 -0.18 -3.62
CA CYS A 179 9.24 1.06 -2.94
C CYS A 179 10.76 1.08 -2.72
N ASP A 180 11.27 2.26 -2.37
CA ASP A 180 12.63 2.48 -1.92
C ASP A 180 12.63 3.45 -0.73
N ASN A 181 13.11 2.97 0.40
CA ASN A 181 13.16 3.72 1.66
C ASN A 181 14.35 4.67 1.77
N GLN A 182 15.34 4.60 0.86
CA GLN A 182 16.66 5.26 1.04
C GLN A 182 16.51 6.75 1.28
N ALA A 183 15.72 7.45 0.47
CA ALA A 183 15.54 8.89 0.59
C ALA A 183 14.89 9.28 1.94
N PHE A 184 13.86 8.55 2.38
CA PHE A 184 13.20 8.82 3.65
C PHE A 184 14.09 8.46 4.85
N THR A 185 14.83 7.35 4.76
CA THR A 185 15.83 6.98 5.77
C THR A 185 16.91 8.04 5.91
N ALA A 186 17.42 8.57 4.79
CA ALA A 186 18.43 9.64 4.81
C ALA A 186 17.89 10.94 5.45
N ALA A 187 16.64 11.29 5.18
CA ALA A 187 16.02 12.52 5.69
C ALA A 187 15.65 12.45 7.18
N THR A 188 15.32 11.26 7.72
CA THR A 188 14.71 11.13 9.06
C THR A 188 15.41 10.13 9.97
N GLY A 189 16.30 9.29 9.45
CA GLY A 189 16.85 8.14 10.17
C GLY A 189 15.87 6.99 10.36
N TRP A 190 14.63 7.11 9.88
CA TRP A 190 13.61 6.06 10.01
C TRP A 190 14.02 4.78 9.26
N ARG A 191 13.75 3.65 9.89
CA ARG A 191 13.87 2.31 9.29
C ARG A 191 12.68 1.45 9.71
N PRO A 192 12.16 0.60 8.81
CA PRO A 192 11.12 -0.36 9.18
C PRO A 192 11.67 -1.36 10.21
N ARG A 193 10.78 -1.90 11.05
CA ARG A 193 11.12 -2.87 12.11
C ARG A 193 10.42 -4.21 11.93
N LEU A 194 9.39 -4.25 11.12
CA LEU A 194 8.53 -5.41 10.94
C LEU A 194 8.58 -5.86 9.48
N ASP A 195 9.22 -6.99 9.22
CA ASP A 195 9.04 -7.70 7.97
C ASP A 195 7.69 -8.43 7.93
N LEU A 196 7.35 -9.03 6.79
CA LEU A 196 6.10 -9.74 6.63
C LEU A 196 5.94 -10.92 7.61
N SER A 197 7.02 -11.63 7.92
CA SER A 197 6.97 -12.80 8.82
C SER A 197 6.62 -12.39 10.24
N GLU A 198 7.28 -11.35 10.75
CA GLU A 198 7.01 -10.81 12.08
C GLU A 198 5.62 -10.15 12.16
N GLY A 199 5.27 -9.36 11.14
CA GLY A 199 3.96 -8.71 11.07
C GLY A 199 2.81 -9.71 11.00
N ALA A 200 2.95 -10.77 10.20
CA ALA A 200 1.96 -11.84 10.13
C ALA A 200 1.86 -12.60 11.47
N ARG A 201 2.99 -12.90 12.13
CA ARG A 201 3.00 -13.55 13.44
C ARG A 201 2.21 -12.73 14.46
N ARG A 202 2.42 -11.43 14.55
CA ARG A 202 1.67 -10.54 15.47
C ARG A 202 0.18 -10.51 15.16
N LEU A 203 -0.17 -10.45 13.87
CA LEU A 203 -1.56 -10.39 13.42
C LEU A 203 -2.37 -11.63 13.82
N PHE A 204 -1.70 -12.79 13.96
CA PHE A 204 -2.35 -14.06 14.31
C PHE A 204 -2.08 -14.54 15.75
N ALA A 205 -1.31 -13.79 16.53
CA ALA A 205 -1.08 -14.08 17.96
C ALA A 205 -2.19 -13.53 18.86
N THR A 206 -3.07 -12.69 18.32
CA THR A 206 -4.25 -12.10 18.98
C THR A 206 -5.48 -12.93 18.66
#